data_1f6eb3366b8103e32518bb71938f9ccf
#
_entry.id   1f6eb3366b8103e32518bb71938f9ccf
#
_cell.length_a   1.000
_cell.length_b   1.000
_cell.length_c   1.000
_cell.angle_alpha   90.00
_cell.angle_beta   90.00
_cell.angle_gamma   90.00
#
_symmetry.space_group_name_H-M   'P 1'
#
loop_
_entity.id
_entity.type
_entity.pdbx_description
1 polymer ?
#
loop_
_entity_poly.entity_id
_entity_poly.type
_entity_poly.pdbx_seq_one_letter_code
_entity_poly.pdbx_strand_id
1 'polypeptide(L)'
;MAIKDGFQPVYSITPGIVQDLLRIERLKTELSNLEVTPVLLESLRKSARLVSTHYSTAIEGNLLSQAQVEQVVEQNQRIRGRERDVREVKGYYAALEEVQRLAQSRVAVTERVIQAVHALLMSSGRKRKPTPYRDGQNVIRNSRTNEIVYLPPEASAVPRLMAELASWLNAKNDLPVPLRAAIAHYQFATIHPYFDGNGRTARLLTTLILHRGGYGMNGIYSLEEYYANDLNAYYGAISVGPSHNYHLGRAEADITGWIAYFVVGMAEAFEKVHAHAKKSTALAKGQKGSTSRLDGKKRTVLARFMDAEFTSRDAAELLRLNRRYASVLCEKWADEGFLTIENPSKKARSYRITDKYVSQ
;
A
#
# COMPACT_ATOMS: atom_id res chain seq x y z
N MET A 1 -24.20 -1.39 -36.59
CA MET A 1 -23.79 -0.97 -35.24
C MET A 1 -23.02 -2.14 -34.67
N ALA A 2 -21.67 -2.08 -34.62
CA ALA A 2 -20.87 -3.20 -34.08
C ALA A 2 -21.11 -3.24 -32.57
N ILE A 3 -21.65 -4.33 -32.07
CA ILE A 3 -21.70 -4.65 -30.63
C ILE A 3 -20.23 -4.69 -30.19
N LYS A 4 -19.81 -3.69 -29.43
CA LYS A 4 -18.49 -3.76 -28.78
C LYS A 4 -18.58 -4.80 -27.67
N ASP A 5 -18.25 -6.04 -28.02
CA ASP A 5 -18.10 -7.11 -27.04
C ASP A 5 -16.94 -6.74 -26.09
N GLY A 6 -17.22 -6.61 -24.78
CA GLY A 6 -16.21 -6.43 -23.75
C GLY A 6 -16.60 -5.44 -22.64
N PHE A 7 -15.80 -5.40 -21.60
CA PHE A 7 -15.98 -4.49 -20.47
C PHE A 7 -15.88 -3.02 -20.89
N GLN A 8 -16.93 -2.23 -20.59
CA GLN A 8 -16.99 -0.80 -20.84
C GLN A 8 -17.45 -0.08 -19.56
N PRO A 9 -16.55 0.60 -18.83
CA PRO A 9 -16.93 1.33 -17.64
C PRO A 9 -17.75 2.57 -17.99
N VAL A 10 -18.78 2.87 -17.19
CA VAL A 10 -19.60 4.07 -17.28
C VAL A 10 -19.10 5.09 -16.27
N TYR A 11 -18.62 6.22 -16.74
CA TYR A 11 -18.14 7.33 -15.90
C TYR A 11 -18.05 8.63 -16.69
N SER A 12 -17.98 9.75 -15.96
CA SER A 12 -17.75 11.09 -16.48
C SER A 12 -16.47 11.70 -15.88
N ILE A 13 -15.74 12.47 -16.65
CA ILE A 13 -14.59 13.23 -16.15
C ILE A 13 -15.07 14.61 -15.69
N THR A 14 -15.17 14.78 -14.37
CA THR A 14 -15.60 16.04 -13.77
C THR A 14 -14.43 17.03 -13.62
N PRO A 15 -14.69 18.35 -13.48
CA PRO A 15 -13.64 19.32 -13.18
C PRO A 15 -12.80 18.97 -11.96
N GLY A 16 -13.40 18.37 -10.89
CA GLY A 16 -12.67 17.91 -9.71
C GLY A 16 -11.69 16.79 -10.03
N ILE A 17 -12.11 15.79 -10.81
CA ILE A 17 -11.22 14.71 -11.27
C ILE A 17 -10.03 15.28 -12.04
N VAL A 18 -10.27 16.27 -12.94
CA VAL A 18 -9.19 16.91 -13.69
C VAL A 18 -8.21 17.63 -12.77
N GLN A 19 -8.72 18.39 -11.80
CA GLN A 19 -7.88 19.12 -10.84
C GLN A 19 -6.99 18.16 -10.04
N ASP A 20 -7.54 17.04 -9.55
CA ASP A 20 -6.75 16.07 -8.78
C ASP A 20 -5.76 15.30 -9.66
N LEU A 21 -6.07 15.00 -10.92
CA LEU A 21 -5.10 14.45 -11.87
C LEU A 21 -3.93 15.40 -12.11
N LEU A 22 -4.19 16.71 -12.29
CA LEU A 22 -3.14 17.72 -12.43
C LEU A 22 -2.29 17.83 -11.14
N ARG A 23 -2.93 17.76 -9.98
CA ARG A 23 -2.26 17.73 -8.67
C ARG A 23 -1.32 16.51 -8.54
N ILE A 24 -1.79 15.32 -8.94
CA ILE A 24 -1.00 14.08 -8.97
C ILE A 24 0.21 14.24 -9.90
N GLU A 25 0.03 14.75 -11.13
CA GLU A 25 1.15 14.93 -12.07
C GLU A 25 2.20 15.93 -11.56
N ARG A 26 1.74 17.04 -10.97
CA ARG A 26 2.64 18.00 -10.32
C ARG A 26 3.47 17.33 -9.22
N LEU A 27 2.81 16.65 -8.29
CA LEU A 27 3.48 15.97 -7.16
C LEU A 27 4.45 14.89 -7.63
N LYS A 28 4.05 14.11 -8.64
CA LYS A 28 4.91 13.10 -9.28
C LYS A 28 6.19 13.74 -9.83
N THR A 29 6.07 14.87 -10.52
CA THR A 29 7.20 15.61 -11.07
C THR A 29 8.09 16.16 -9.96
N GLU A 30 7.50 16.79 -8.95
CA GLU A 30 8.24 17.32 -7.79
C GLU A 30 9.00 16.22 -7.05
N LEU A 31 8.36 15.07 -6.79
CA LEU A 31 8.98 13.91 -6.14
C LEU A 31 10.12 13.30 -6.98
N SER A 32 9.95 13.24 -8.30
CA SER A 32 10.98 12.73 -9.21
C SER A 32 12.23 13.60 -9.24
N ASN A 33 12.09 14.90 -8.96
CA ASN A 33 13.17 15.88 -8.92
C ASN A 33 13.84 16.02 -7.54
N LEU A 34 13.30 15.33 -6.51
CA LEU A 34 13.95 15.34 -5.20
C LEU A 34 15.24 14.51 -5.20
N GLU A 35 16.32 15.14 -4.76
CA GLU A 35 17.61 14.46 -4.57
C GLU A 35 17.58 13.57 -3.32
N VAL A 36 16.94 12.42 -3.43
CA VAL A 36 16.87 11.43 -2.35
C VAL A 36 18.07 10.47 -2.46
N THR A 37 18.82 10.30 -1.36
CA THR A 37 19.92 9.34 -1.36
C THR A 37 19.43 7.90 -1.50
N PRO A 38 20.20 6.98 -2.12
CA PRO A 38 19.79 5.57 -2.25
C PRO A 38 19.43 4.91 -0.91
N VAL A 39 20.14 5.25 0.16
CA VAL A 39 19.89 4.72 1.51
C VAL A 39 18.54 5.20 2.05
N LEU A 40 18.26 6.50 1.92
CA LEU A 40 16.97 7.06 2.34
C LEU A 40 15.81 6.48 1.50
N LEU A 41 16.02 6.37 0.19
CA LEU A 41 15.01 5.80 -0.71
C LEU A 41 14.66 4.35 -0.32
N GLU A 42 15.65 3.51 0.00
CA GLU A 42 15.40 2.13 0.42
C GLU A 42 14.68 2.08 1.78
N SER A 43 15.02 2.96 2.71
CA SER A 43 14.30 3.08 3.99
C SER A 43 12.83 3.48 3.78
N LEU A 44 12.57 4.47 2.92
CA LEU A 44 11.21 4.90 2.58
C LEU A 44 10.39 3.79 1.91
N ARG A 45 10.98 3.04 0.97
CA ARG A 45 10.35 1.87 0.33
C ARG A 45 9.96 0.80 1.33
N LYS A 46 10.88 0.46 2.23
CA LYS A 46 10.65 -0.53 3.27
C LYS A 46 9.52 -0.10 4.19
N SER A 47 9.53 1.14 4.65
CA SER A 47 8.47 1.72 5.47
C SER A 47 7.12 1.69 4.75
N ALA A 48 7.05 2.13 3.50
CA ALA A 48 5.82 2.13 2.72
C ALA A 48 5.25 0.71 2.52
N ARG A 49 6.10 -0.31 2.26
CA ARG A 49 5.65 -1.71 2.18
C ARG A 49 5.04 -2.22 3.48
N LEU A 50 5.65 -1.88 4.62
CA LEU A 50 5.12 -2.24 5.94
C LEU A 50 3.78 -1.55 6.21
N VAL A 51 3.68 -0.27 5.89
CA VAL A 51 2.45 0.54 6.01
C VAL A 51 1.35 -0.04 5.12
N SER A 52 1.61 -0.27 3.83
CA SER A 52 0.64 -0.90 2.92
C SER A 52 0.20 -2.27 3.41
N THR A 53 1.12 -3.09 3.92
CA THR A 53 0.80 -4.42 4.45
C THR A 53 -0.09 -4.33 5.67
N HIS A 54 0.25 -3.46 6.63
CA HIS A 54 -0.56 -3.24 7.82
C HIS A 54 -1.97 -2.80 7.46
N TYR A 55 -2.12 -1.72 6.74
CA TYR A 55 -3.44 -1.16 6.43
C TYR A 55 -4.27 -2.05 5.51
N SER A 56 -3.67 -2.68 4.49
CA SER A 56 -4.42 -3.58 3.62
C SER A 56 -4.96 -4.81 4.34
N THR A 57 -4.24 -5.32 5.33
CA THR A 57 -4.73 -6.43 6.15
C THR A 57 -5.70 -5.95 7.21
N ALA A 58 -5.50 -4.78 7.81
CA ALA A 58 -6.40 -4.18 8.79
C ALA A 58 -7.79 -3.87 8.20
N ILE A 59 -7.89 -3.41 6.95
CA ILE A 59 -9.16 -3.24 6.21
C ILE A 59 -9.98 -4.54 6.20
N GLU A 60 -9.32 -5.70 6.15
CA GLU A 60 -9.96 -7.02 6.16
C GLU A 60 -10.11 -7.61 7.59
N GLY A 61 -9.89 -6.78 8.62
CA GLY A 61 -10.09 -7.18 10.02
C GLY A 61 -8.88 -7.83 10.70
N ASN A 62 -7.67 -7.74 10.14
CA ASN A 62 -6.44 -8.14 10.80
C ASN A 62 -6.16 -7.21 12.00
N LEU A 63 -5.79 -7.77 13.13
CA LEU A 63 -5.68 -7.04 14.40
C LEU A 63 -4.22 -6.77 14.82
N LEU A 64 -3.24 -7.10 13.97
CA LEU A 64 -1.84 -6.79 14.29
C LEU A 64 -1.58 -5.29 14.17
N SER A 65 -0.91 -4.72 15.16
CA SER A 65 -0.42 -3.34 15.09
C SER A 65 0.70 -3.22 14.04
N GLN A 66 0.98 -2.01 13.59
CA GLN A 66 2.06 -1.76 12.63
C GLN A 66 3.41 -2.28 13.15
N ALA A 67 3.72 -2.11 14.43
CA ALA A 67 4.93 -2.65 15.06
C ALA A 67 4.97 -4.19 15.02
N GLN A 68 3.83 -4.85 15.24
CA GLN A 68 3.74 -6.30 15.13
C GLN A 68 3.89 -6.78 13.68
N VAL A 69 3.35 -6.04 12.71
CA VAL A 69 3.57 -6.33 11.28
C VAL A 69 5.06 -6.26 10.94
N GLU A 70 5.78 -5.24 11.41
CA GLU A 70 7.23 -5.12 11.23
C GLU A 70 7.97 -6.31 11.86
N GLN A 71 7.64 -6.69 13.09
CA GLN A 71 8.23 -7.86 13.76
C GLN A 71 7.98 -9.18 12.99
N VAL A 72 6.76 -9.37 12.47
CA VAL A 72 6.39 -10.55 11.69
C VAL A 72 7.18 -10.64 10.39
N VAL A 73 7.30 -9.51 9.67
CA VAL A 73 7.95 -9.45 8.36
C VAL A 73 9.48 -9.52 8.49
N GLU A 74 10.06 -8.74 9.37
CA GLU A 74 11.51 -8.57 9.46
C GLU A 74 12.19 -9.60 10.35
N GLN A 75 11.55 -9.98 11.46
CA GLN A 75 12.13 -10.88 12.46
C GLN A 75 11.52 -12.28 12.39
N ASN A 76 10.58 -12.52 11.45
CA ASN A 76 9.83 -13.77 11.36
C ASN A 76 9.15 -14.16 12.68
N GLN A 77 8.77 -13.16 13.49
CA GLN A 77 8.21 -13.38 14.82
C GLN A 77 6.84 -14.06 14.73
N ARG A 78 6.58 -14.98 15.66
CA ARG A 78 5.26 -15.57 15.87
C ARG A 78 4.52 -14.76 16.93
N ILE A 79 3.27 -14.40 16.66
CA ILE A 79 2.39 -13.75 17.64
C ILE A 79 1.38 -14.78 18.09
N ARG A 80 1.48 -15.21 19.37
CA ARG A 80 0.61 -16.24 19.92
C ARG A 80 -0.85 -15.81 19.89
N GLY A 81 -1.74 -16.71 19.44
CA GLY A 81 -3.17 -16.44 19.29
C GLY A 81 -3.52 -15.57 18.09
N ARG A 82 -2.56 -15.28 17.20
CA ARG A 82 -2.73 -14.46 15.99
C ARG A 82 -2.16 -15.14 14.74
N GLU A 83 -2.17 -16.45 14.72
CA GLU A 83 -1.56 -17.24 13.65
C GLU A 83 -2.20 -16.97 12.28
N ARG A 84 -3.52 -16.69 12.24
CA ARG A 84 -4.23 -16.25 11.01
C ARG A 84 -3.70 -14.90 10.55
N ASP A 85 -3.69 -13.93 11.45
CA ASP A 85 -3.25 -12.56 11.16
C ASP A 85 -1.80 -12.52 10.65
N VAL A 86 -0.92 -13.30 11.28
CA VAL A 86 0.48 -13.47 10.87
C VAL A 86 0.58 -14.06 9.45
N ARG A 87 -0.25 -15.06 9.10
CA ARG A 87 -0.25 -15.63 7.75
C ARG A 87 -0.70 -14.62 6.70
N GLU A 88 -1.74 -13.83 7.00
CA GLU A 88 -2.26 -12.80 6.10
C GLU A 88 -1.23 -11.71 5.83
N VAL A 89 -0.55 -11.21 6.89
CA VAL A 89 0.53 -10.23 6.78
C VAL A 89 1.67 -10.74 5.90
N LYS A 90 2.17 -11.97 6.15
CA LYS A 90 3.23 -12.57 5.34
C LYS A 90 2.81 -12.74 3.88
N GLY A 91 1.57 -13.17 3.66
CA GLY A 91 1.02 -13.34 2.32
C GLY A 91 0.92 -12.03 1.56
N TYR A 92 0.38 -10.99 2.19
CA TYR A 92 0.26 -9.69 1.55
C TYR A 92 1.62 -9.06 1.26
N TYR A 93 2.54 -9.09 2.22
CA TYR A 93 3.89 -8.54 2.03
C TYR A 93 4.61 -9.19 0.85
N ALA A 94 4.61 -10.52 0.79
CA ALA A 94 5.22 -11.25 -0.32
C ALA A 94 4.53 -10.99 -1.67
N ALA A 95 3.20 -10.88 -1.68
CA ALA A 95 2.45 -10.55 -2.89
C ALA A 95 2.75 -9.11 -3.35
N LEU A 96 2.93 -8.16 -2.44
CA LEU A 96 3.31 -6.78 -2.75
C LEU A 96 4.73 -6.70 -3.34
N GLU A 97 5.68 -7.48 -2.81
CA GLU A 97 7.04 -7.58 -3.39
C GLU A 97 7.00 -8.14 -4.82
N GLU A 98 6.19 -9.18 -5.05
CA GLU A 98 6.02 -9.76 -6.38
C GLU A 98 5.36 -8.76 -7.35
N VAL A 99 4.37 -8.01 -6.91
CA VAL A 99 3.73 -6.93 -7.68
C VAL A 99 4.75 -5.87 -8.08
N GLN A 100 5.64 -5.45 -7.16
CA GLN A 100 6.70 -4.49 -7.47
C GLN A 100 7.69 -5.05 -8.50
N ARG A 101 8.03 -6.33 -8.41
CA ARG A 101 8.88 -7.03 -9.40
C ARG A 101 8.18 -7.13 -10.77
N LEU A 102 6.91 -7.49 -10.80
CA LEU A 102 6.09 -7.57 -12.01
C LEU A 102 5.93 -6.21 -12.69
N ALA A 103 5.84 -5.14 -11.90
CA ALA A 103 5.72 -3.78 -12.42
C ALA A 103 6.96 -3.35 -13.25
N GLN A 104 8.14 -3.86 -12.91
CA GLN A 104 9.38 -3.61 -13.65
C GLN A 104 9.49 -4.48 -14.92
N SER A 105 8.68 -5.51 -15.04
CA SER A 105 8.66 -6.39 -16.19
C SER A 105 7.72 -5.85 -17.28
N ARG A 106 7.91 -6.33 -18.55
CA ARG A 106 7.01 -6.02 -19.66
C ARG A 106 5.87 -7.03 -19.81
N VAL A 107 5.71 -7.95 -18.86
CA VAL A 107 4.68 -9.01 -18.90
C VAL A 107 3.28 -8.38 -18.82
N ALA A 108 2.38 -8.74 -19.72
CA ALA A 108 0.99 -8.27 -19.70
C ALA A 108 0.28 -8.64 -18.38
N VAL A 109 -0.71 -7.83 -17.98
CA VAL A 109 -1.56 -8.11 -16.81
C VAL A 109 -2.64 -9.11 -17.24
N THR A 110 -2.27 -10.39 -17.28
CA THR A 110 -3.17 -11.49 -17.65
C THR A 110 -3.91 -12.03 -16.44
N GLU A 111 -4.99 -12.78 -16.68
CA GLU A 111 -5.68 -13.53 -15.62
C GLU A 111 -4.70 -14.40 -14.82
N ARG A 112 -3.77 -15.08 -15.51
CA ARG A 112 -2.76 -15.93 -14.86
C ARG A 112 -1.85 -15.15 -13.91
N VAL A 113 -1.50 -13.90 -14.24
CA VAL A 113 -0.73 -13.01 -13.35
C VAL A 113 -1.57 -12.67 -12.13
N ILE A 114 -2.83 -12.31 -12.28
CA ILE A 114 -3.74 -11.99 -11.18
C ILE A 114 -3.94 -13.22 -10.27
N GLN A 115 -4.18 -14.38 -10.83
CA GLN A 115 -4.33 -15.66 -10.12
C GLN A 115 -3.05 -16.05 -9.36
N ALA A 116 -1.86 -15.77 -9.93
CA ALA A 116 -0.58 -16.04 -9.26
C ALA A 116 -0.34 -15.10 -8.07
N VAL A 117 -0.67 -13.81 -8.22
CA VAL A 117 -0.61 -12.83 -7.12
C VAL A 117 -1.55 -13.23 -6.00
N HIS A 118 -2.79 -13.61 -6.32
CA HIS A 118 -3.75 -14.10 -5.34
C HIS A 118 -3.25 -15.39 -4.64
N ALA A 119 -2.69 -16.34 -5.39
CA ALA A 119 -2.14 -17.57 -4.80
C ALA A 119 -1.01 -17.29 -3.80
N LEU A 120 -0.15 -16.31 -4.10
CA LEU A 120 0.94 -15.90 -3.21
C LEU A 120 0.38 -15.23 -1.95
N LEU A 121 -0.61 -14.35 -2.11
CA LEU A 121 -1.34 -13.70 -1.01
C LEU A 121 -1.93 -14.73 -0.04
N MET A 122 -2.63 -15.74 -0.56
CA MET A 122 -3.36 -16.72 0.26
C MET A 122 -2.48 -17.82 0.86
N SER A 123 -1.27 -18.00 0.34
CA SER A 123 -0.33 -19.06 0.77
C SER A 123 0.73 -18.57 1.78
N SER A 124 0.53 -17.43 2.41
CA SER A 124 1.52 -16.83 3.32
C SER A 124 2.88 -16.56 2.63
N GLY A 125 2.85 -16.16 1.37
CA GLY A 125 4.04 -15.86 0.58
C GLY A 125 4.75 -17.07 -0.03
N ARG A 126 4.17 -18.26 0.05
CA ARG A 126 4.74 -19.45 -0.58
C ARG A 126 4.32 -19.55 -2.04
N LYS A 127 5.25 -19.84 -2.96
CA LYS A 127 4.91 -20.09 -4.36
C LYS A 127 3.94 -21.27 -4.48
N ARG A 128 2.81 -21.06 -5.11
CA ARG A 128 1.74 -22.02 -5.34
C ARG A 128 1.30 -21.98 -6.80
N LYS A 129 0.52 -22.98 -7.23
CA LYS A 129 -0.21 -22.89 -8.50
C LYS A 129 -1.17 -21.70 -8.45
N PRO A 130 -1.39 -21.00 -9.58
CA PRO A 130 -2.38 -19.94 -9.66
C PRO A 130 -3.73 -20.38 -9.08
N THR A 131 -4.36 -19.52 -8.30
CA THR A 131 -5.64 -19.84 -7.66
C THR A 131 -6.76 -19.84 -8.73
N PRO A 132 -7.55 -20.89 -8.87
CA PRO A 132 -8.72 -20.85 -9.74
C PRO A 132 -9.75 -19.86 -9.22
N TYR A 133 -10.62 -19.38 -10.10
CA TYR A 133 -11.77 -18.60 -9.69
C TYR A 133 -12.75 -19.47 -8.92
N ARG A 134 -13.64 -18.83 -8.14
CA ARG A 134 -14.69 -19.52 -7.41
C ARG A 134 -15.62 -20.29 -8.34
N ASP A 135 -16.02 -21.45 -7.93
CA ASP A 135 -16.94 -22.37 -8.61
C ASP A 135 -18.34 -22.36 -7.99
N GLY A 136 -18.55 -21.55 -6.93
CA GLY A 136 -19.81 -21.37 -6.22
C GLY A 136 -20.18 -19.89 -6.06
N GLN A 137 -21.45 -19.65 -5.68
CA GLN A 137 -21.93 -18.31 -5.39
C GLN A 137 -21.29 -17.77 -4.11
N ASN A 138 -20.94 -16.50 -4.14
CA ASN A 138 -20.46 -15.74 -2.99
C ASN A 138 -21.41 -14.59 -2.66
N VAL A 139 -21.41 -14.13 -1.43
CA VAL A 139 -22.13 -12.94 -0.98
C VAL A 139 -21.27 -12.14 -0.02
N ILE A 140 -21.30 -10.83 -0.13
CA ILE A 140 -20.65 -9.94 0.85
C ILE A 140 -21.69 -9.56 1.88
N ARG A 141 -21.37 -9.78 3.16
CA ARG A 141 -22.25 -9.47 4.29
C ARG A 141 -21.62 -8.42 5.20
N ASN A 142 -22.46 -7.61 5.79
CA ASN A 142 -22.07 -6.76 6.90
C ASN A 142 -21.73 -7.66 8.10
N SER A 143 -20.51 -7.54 8.63
CA SER A 143 -20.04 -8.39 9.74
C SER A 143 -20.81 -8.20 11.04
N ARG A 144 -21.52 -7.08 11.24
CA ARG A 144 -22.31 -6.77 12.45
C ARG A 144 -23.77 -7.16 12.31
N THR A 145 -24.39 -6.86 11.15
CA THR A 145 -25.83 -7.08 10.93
C THR A 145 -26.15 -8.38 10.21
N ASN A 146 -25.13 -9.04 9.61
CA ASN A 146 -25.25 -10.21 8.75
C ASN A 146 -26.12 -9.98 7.48
N GLU A 147 -26.49 -8.73 7.20
CA GLU A 147 -27.22 -8.36 5.98
C GLU A 147 -26.33 -8.49 4.76
N ILE A 148 -26.91 -8.89 3.63
CA ILE A 148 -26.23 -8.92 2.34
C ILE A 148 -26.03 -7.48 1.88
N VAL A 149 -24.76 -7.04 1.79
CA VAL A 149 -24.39 -5.72 1.29
C VAL A 149 -24.02 -5.73 -0.18
N TYR A 150 -23.67 -6.91 -0.72
CA TYR A 150 -23.44 -7.06 -2.15
C TYR A 150 -23.58 -8.51 -2.60
N LEU A 151 -24.22 -8.70 -3.74
CA LEU A 151 -24.35 -9.99 -4.44
C LEU A 151 -23.55 -9.92 -5.76
N PRO A 152 -22.36 -10.52 -5.81
CA PRO A 152 -21.54 -10.62 -7.02
C PRO A 152 -22.21 -11.44 -8.13
N PRO A 153 -21.69 -11.38 -9.39
CA PRO A 153 -22.18 -12.22 -10.48
C PRO A 153 -22.05 -13.71 -10.17
N GLU A 154 -22.80 -14.55 -10.88
CA GLU A 154 -22.72 -16.01 -10.75
C GLU A 154 -21.30 -16.52 -11.05
N ALA A 155 -20.91 -17.62 -10.43
CA ALA A 155 -19.60 -18.23 -10.60
C ALA A 155 -19.30 -18.55 -12.07
N SER A 156 -20.31 -18.96 -12.84
CA SER A 156 -20.18 -19.26 -14.27
C SER A 156 -19.81 -18.05 -15.14
N ALA A 157 -20.18 -16.83 -14.71
CA ALA A 157 -19.84 -15.59 -15.42
C ALA A 157 -18.43 -15.07 -15.10
N VAL A 158 -17.85 -15.46 -13.96
CA VAL A 158 -16.57 -14.93 -13.48
C VAL A 158 -15.42 -15.08 -14.49
N PRO A 159 -15.19 -16.25 -15.13
CA PRO A 159 -14.09 -16.39 -16.08
C PRO A 159 -14.19 -15.41 -17.25
N ARG A 160 -15.39 -15.24 -17.82
CA ARG A 160 -15.62 -14.30 -18.93
C ARG A 160 -15.37 -12.86 -18.48
N LEU A 161 -15.91 -12.44 -17.35
CA LEU A 161 -15.74 -11.08 -16.81
C LEU A 161 -14.27 -10.76 -16.49
N MET A 162 -13.52 -11.73 -15.98
CA MET A 162 -12.09 -11.56 -15.71
C MET A 162 -11.25 -11.50 -16.99
N ALA A 163 -11.61 -12.28 -18.01
CA ALA A 163 -10.98 -12.20 -19.32
C ALA A 163 -11.22 -10.84 -19.99
N GLU A 164 -12.45 -10.31 -19.91
CA GLU A 164 -12.81 -8.97 -20.38
C GLU A 164 -12.01 -7.87 -19.65
N LEU A 165 -11.90 -7.95 -18.34
CA LEU A 165 -11.09 -7.02 -17.54
C LEU A 165 -9.61 -7.08 -17.95
N ALA A 166 -9.05 -8.28 -18.08
CA ALA A 166 -7.65 -8.48 -18.50
C ALA A 166 -7.41 -7.94 -19.93
N SER A 167 -8.34 -8.18 -20.85
CA SER A 167 -8.30 -7.64 -22.20
C SER A 167 -8.33 -6.11 -22.20
N TRP A 168 -9.25 -5.51 -21.45
CA TRP A 168 -9.39 -4.07 -21.30
C TRP A 168 -8.12 -3.42 -20.72
N LEU A 169 -7.49 -4.05 -19.72
CA LEU A 169 -6.24 -3.56 -19.11
C LEU A 169 -5.07 -3.52 -20.09
N ASN A 170 -5.03 -4.45 -21.04
CA ASN A 170 -3.93 -4.57 -22.01
C ASN A 170 -4.24 -3.88 -23.35
N ALA A 171 -5.47 -3.44 -23.56
CA ALA A 171 -5.84 -2.67 -24.74
C ALA A 171 -5.12 -1.31 -24.75
N LYS A 172 -4.76 -0.85 -25.95
CA LYS A 172 -4.32 0.54 -26.13
C LYS A 172 -5.50 1.45 -25.88
N ASN A 173 -5.36 2.31 -24.89
CA ASN A 173 -6.31 3.37 -24.62
C ASN A 173 -5.53 4.60 -24.09
N ASP A 174 -6.08 5.79 -24.31
CA ASP A 174 -5.47 7.05 -23.93
C ASP A 174 -5.89 7.51 -22.52
N LEU A 175 -6.46 6.59 -21.73
CA LEU A 175 -6.87 6.91 -20.36
C LEU A 175 -5.64 7.14 -19.46
N PRO A 176 -5.64 8.21 -18.66
CA PRO A 176 -4.67 8.40 -17.61
C PRO A 176 -4.55 7.17 -16.71
N VAL A 177 -3.32 6.79 -16.38
CA VAL A 177 -3.05 5.59 -15.57
C VAL A 177 -3.81 5.58 -14.23
N PRO A 178 -3.94 6.70 -13.49
CA PRO A 178 -4.76 6.73 -12.27
C PRO A 178 -6.21 6.32 -12.51
N LEU A 179 -6.82 6.75 -13.61
CA LEU A 179 -8.19 6.36 -13.97
C LEU A 179 -8.28 4.87 -14.29
N ARG A 180 -7.30 4.33 -15.05
CA ARG A 180 -7.24 2.89 -15.35
C ARG A 180 -7.12 2.06 -14.08
N ALA A 181 -6.32 2.51 -13.13
CA ALA A 181 -6.15 1.83 -11.85
C ALA A 181 -7.44 1.85 -11.01
N ALA A 182 -8.12 3.01 -10.95
CA ALA A 182 -9.41 3.15 -10.26
C ALA A 182 -10.48 2.24 -10.86
N ILE A 183 -10.61 2.23 -12.19
CA ILE A 183 -11.58 1.41 -12.91
C ILE A 183 -11.31 -0.09 -12.70
N ALA A 184 -10.04 -0.49 -12.79
CA ALA A 184 -9.66 -1.89 -12.57
C ALA A 184 -9.91 -2.36 -11.14
N HIS A 185 -9.64 -1.51 -10.15
CA HIS A 185 -9.94 -1.77 -8.75
C HIS A 185 -11.45 -2.04 -8.56
N TYR A 186 -12.27 -1.11 -9.05
CA TYR A 186 -13.73 -1.23 -8.96
C TYR A 186 -14.23 -2.50 -9.63
N GLN A 187 -13.83 -2.73 -10.88
CA GLN A 187 -14.31 -3.87 -11.65
C GLN A 187 -13.90 -5.20 -11.03
N PHE A 188 -12.65 -5.32 -10.57
CA PHE A 188 -12.20 -6.52 -9.89
C PHE A 188 -12.97 -6.77 -8.59
N ALA A 189 -13.15 -5.72 -7.76
CA ALA A 189 -13.91 -5.82 -6.52
C ALA A 189 -15.38 -6.18 -6.78
N THR A 190 -15.95 -5.69 -7.87
CA THR A 190 -17.34 -5.95 -8.29
C THR A 190 -17.52 -7.38 -8.81
N ILE A 191 -16.60 -7.90 -9.63
CA ILE A 191 -16.61 -9.32 -10.07
C ILE A 191 -16.45 -10.27 -8.89
N HIS A 192 -15.62 -9.91 -7.92
CA HIS A 192 -15.37 -10.69 -6.71
C HIS A 192 -14.99 -12.15 -6.99
N PRO A 193 -13.91 -12.40 -7.74
CA PRO A 193 -13.66 -13.68 -8.42
C PRO A 193 -13.24 -14.83 -7.49
N TYR A 194 -12.98 -14.59 -6.21
CA TYR A 194 -12.52 -15.59 -5.24
C TYR A 194 -13.45 -15.68 -4.04
N PHE A 195 -13.32 -16.72 -3.23
CA PHE A 195 -14.06 -16.83 -1.97
C PHE A 195 -13.50 -15.92 -0.87
N ASP A 196 -12.20 -15.64 -0.87
CA ASP A 196 -11.51 -14.75 0.07
C ASP A 196 -10.38 -13.99 -0.65
N GLY A 197 -9.87 -12.91 -0.04
CA GLY A 197 -8.73 -12.15 -0.54
C GLY A 197 -9.03 -11.20 -1.71
N ASN A 198 -10.29 -10.98 -2.06
CA ASN A 198 -10.65 -10.12 -3.20
C ASN A 198 -10.25 -8.66 -2.99
N GLY A 199 -10.54 -8.06 -1.82
CA GLY A 199 -10.16 -6.68 -1.52
C GLY A 199 -8.63 -6.49 -1.55
N ARG A 200 -7.90 -7.38 -0.90
CA ARG A 200 -6.42 -7.37 -0.89
C ARG A 200 -5.85 -7.52 -2.32
N THR A 201 -6.44 -8.39 -3.14
CA THR A 201 -6.01 -8.57 -4.54
C THR A 201 -6.36 -7.36 -5.40
N ALA A 202 -7.52 -6.72 -5.20
CA ALA A 202 -7.89 -5.48 -5.89
C ALA A 202 -6.85 -4.38 -5.62
N ARG A 203 -6.43 -4.19 -4.36
CA ARG A 203 -5.40 -3.22 -3.98
C ARG A 203 -4.03 -3.56 -4.59
N LEU A 204 -3.62 -4.83 -4.59
CA LEU A 204 -2.39 -5.28 -5.25
C LEU A 204 -2.42 -5.08 -6.77
N LEU A 205 -3.55 -5.34 -7.43
CA LEU A 205 -3.74 -5.07 -8.87
C LEU A 205 -3.64 -3.57 -9.16
N THR A 206 -4.26 -2.74 -8.32
CA THR A 206 -4.15 -1.28 -8.40
C THR A 206 -2.69 -0.83 -8.34
N THR A 207 -1.94 -1.33 -7.36
CA THR A 207 -0.51 -1.04 -7.21
C THR A 207 0.29 -1.47 -8.43
N LEU A 208 0.00 -2.65 -9.00
CA LEU A 208 0.65 -3.13 -10.23
C LEU A 208 0.43 -2.17 -11.40
N ILE A 209 -0.81 -1.73 -11.61
CA ILE A 209 -1.18 -0.83 -12.72
C ILE A 209 -0.49 0.53 -12.55
N LEU A 210 -0.56 1.11 -11.34
CA LEU A 210 0.06 2.41 -11.03
C LEU A 210 1.58 2.36 -11.21
N HIS A 211 2.25 1.35 -10.67
CA HIS A 211 3.70 1.23 -10.77
C HIS A 211 4.16 1.04 -12.22
N ARG A 212 3.48 0.20 -13.01
CA ARG A 212 3.77 0.02 -14.43
C ARG A 212 3.56 1.28 -15.25
N GLY A 213 2.58 2.08 -14.89
CA GLY A 213 2.28 3.34 -15.53
C GLY A 213 3.17 4.52 -15.11
N GLY A 214 4.21 4.27 -14.31
CA GLY A 214 5.15 5.31 -13.84
C GLY A 214 4.67 6.11 -12.62
N TYR A 215 3.62 5.64 -11.93
CA TYR A 215 3.11 6.25 -10.70
C TYR A 215 3.53 5.49 -9.44
N GLY A 216 4.48 4.59 -9.55
CA GLY A 216 4.99 3.83 -8.41
C GLY A 216 5.81 4.64 -7.43
N MET A 217 6.25 5.85 -7.79
CA MET A 217 7.05 6.74 -6.93
C MET A 217 8.15 5.99 -6.18
N ASN A 218 8.84 5.10 -6.87
CA ASN A 218 9.83 4.20 -6.27
C ASN A 218 9.27 3.30 -5.14
N GLY A 219 7.94 3.15 -4.99
CA GLY A 219 7.31 2.34 -3.95
C GLY A 219 7.29 2.99 -2.57
N ILE A 220 7.26 4.32 -2.49
CA ILE A 220 7.38 5.08 -1.23
C ILE A 220 6.04 5.60 -0.68
N TYR A 221 4.90 5.23 -1.24
CA TYR A 221 3.56 5.63 -0.78
C TYR A 221 2.66 4.42 -0.53
N SER A 222 1.55 4.64 0.17
CA SER A 222 0.48 3.66 0.40
C SER A 222 -0.88 4.31 0.20
N LEU A 223 -1.70 3.74 -0.70
CA LEU A 223 -3.11 4.08 -0.84
C LEU A 223 -3.95 3.38 0.24
N GLU A 224 -3.50 2.25 0.73
CA GLU A 224 -4.19 1.46 1.74
C GLU A 224 -4.36 2.23 3.05
N GLU A 225 -3.39 3.08 3.38
CA GLU A 225 -3.49 3.96 4.53
C GLU A 225 -4.63 4.97 4.38
N TYR A 226 -4.79 5.56 3.19
CA TYR A 226 -5.90 6.47 2.90
C TYR A 226 -7.26 5.78 3.06
N TYR A 227 -7.40 4.57 2.52
CA TYR A 227 -8.65 3.79 2.64
C TYR A 227 -8.96 3.38 4.10
N ALA A 228 -7.93 3.02 4.86
CA ALA A 228 -8.08 2.58 6.24
C ALA A 228 -8.42 3.72 7.21
N ASN A 229 -8.01 4.95 6.91
CA ASN A 229 -8.31 6.13 7.73
C ASN A 229 -9.82 6.42 7.80
N ASP A 230 -10.56 6.12 6.72
CA ASP A 230 -12.03 6.20 6.70
C ASP A 230 -12.62 5.03 5.88
N LEU A 231 -12.83 3.91 6.55
CA LEU A 231 -13.41 2.72 5.93
C LEU A 231 -14.85 2.93 5.45
N ASN A 232 -15.62 3.81 6.10
CA ASN A 232 -16.98 4.09 5.68
C ASN A 232 -16.99 4.86 4.38
N ALA A 233 -16.09 5.86 4.22
CA ALA A 233 -15.90 6.57 2.97
C ALA A 233 -15.42 5.64 1.84
N TYR A 234 -14.47 4.76 2.13
CA TYR A 234 -13.97 3.78 1.15
C TYR A 234 -15.08 2.83 0.66
N TYR A 235 -15.79 2.19 1.59
CA TYR A 235 -16.88 1.29 1.23
C TYR A 235 -18.08 2.02 0.62
N GLY A 236 -18.37 3.23 1.08
CA GLY A 236 -19.40 4.09 0.48
C GLY A 236 -19.06 4.47 -0.97
N ALA A 237 -17.83 4.86 -1.23
CA ALA A 237 -17.37 5.24 -2.57
C ALA A 237 -17.39 4.07 -3.57
N ILE A 238 -17.04 2.85 -3.15
CA ILE A 238 -17.05 1.68 -4.03
C ILE A 238 -18.44 1.06 -4.17
N SER A 239 -19.38 1.40 -3.29
CA SER A 239 -20.76 0.92 -3.30
C SER A 239 -21.66 1.81 -4.16
N VAL A 240 -21.39 1.87 -5.47
CA VAL A 240 -22.13 2.69 -6.44
C VAL A 240 -23.29 1.93 -7.08
N GLY A 241 -24.25 2.68 -7.63
CA GLY A 241 -25.40 2.16 -8.37
C GLY A 241 -26.64 1.96 -7.49
N PRO A 242 -27.81 1.75 -8.14
CA PRO A 242 -29.11 1.69 -7.47
C PRO A 242 -29.34 0.38 -6.71
N SER A 243 -28.53 -0.64 -6.93
CA SER A 243 -28.70 -1.96 -6.35
C SER A 243 -27.39 -2.56 -5.83
N HIS A 244 -27.50 -3.34 -4.77
CA HIS A 244 -26.43 -4.18 -4.24
C HIS A 244 -26.27 -5.51 -5.00
N ASN A 245 -26.92 -5.69 -6.15
CA ASN A 245 -26.86 -6.89 -6.98
C ASN A 245 -26.20 -6.56 -8.31
N TYR A 246 -25.25 -7.39 -8.72
CA TYR A 246 -24.52 -7.21 -9.96
C TYR A 246 -25.45 -7.04 -11.18
N HIS A 247 -26.44 -7.90 -11.33
CA HIS A 247 -27.37 -7.90 -12.47
C HIS A 247 -28.55 -6.90 -12.37
N LEU A 248 -28.67 -6.20 -11.25
CA LEU A 248 -29.71 -5.20 -11.04
C LEU A 248 -29.16 -3.77 -11.10
N GLY A 249 -28.25 -3.52 -12.04
CA GLY A 249 -27.70 -2.19 -12.34
C GLY A 249 -26.31 -1.91 -11.78
N ARG A 250 -25.69 -2.86 -11.05
CA ARG A 250 -24.32 -2.69 -10.58
C ARG A 250 -23.28 -2.85 -11.68
N ALA A 251 -23.56 -3.71 -12.67
CA ALA A 251 -22.66 -3.96 -13.79
C ALA A 251 -22.46 -2.73 -14.68
N GLU A 252 -23.51 -1.91 -14.83
CA GLU A 252 -23.56 -0.70 -15.66
C GLU A 252 -23.56 0.58 -14.83
N ALA A 253 -23.23 0.51 -13.54
CA ALA A 253 -23.28 1.65 -12.64
C ALA A 253 -22.29 2.75 -13.07
N ASP A 254 -22.70 4.01 -12.96
CA ASP A 254 -21.81 5.16 -13.10
C ASP A 254 -20.83 5.22 -11.93
N ILE A 255 -19.56 4.99 -12.22
CA ILE A 255 -18.48 4.92 -11.22
C ILE A 255 -17.74 6.26 -11.05
N THR A 256 -18.31 7.37 -11.52
CA THR A 256 -17.70 8.70 -11.41
C THR A 256 -17.32 9.04 -9.96
N GLY A 257 -18.23 8.76 -9.00
CA GLY A 257 -17.98 9.01 -7.58
C GLY A 257 -16.81 8.20 -7.02
N TRP A 258 -16.70 6.92 -7.41
CA TRP A 258 -15.55 6.10 -7.06
C TRP A 258 -14.25 6.64 -7.62
N ILE A 259 -14.23 7.02 -8.91
CA ILE A 259 -13.05 7.59 -9.55
C ILE A 259 -12.62 8.89 -8.85
N ALA A 260 -13.57 9.77 -8.52
CA ALA A 260 -13.29 11.00 -7.78
C ALA A 260 -12.65 10.70 -6.42
N TYR A 261 -13.24 9.80 -5.64
CA TYR A 261 -12.67 9.35 -4.36
C TYR A 261 -11.24 8.80 -4.51
N PHE A 262 -11.02 7.98 -5.52
CA PHE A 262 -9.72 7.35 -5.77
C PHE A 262 -8.63 8.37 -6.11
N VAL A 263 -8.90 9.32 -7.01
CA VAL A 263 -7.88 10.32 -7.41
C VAL A 263 -7.58 11.31 -6.29
N VAL A 264 -8.58 11.69 -5.47
CA VAL A 264 -8.36 12.46 -4.24
C VAL A 264 -7.40 11.71 -3.31
N GLY A 265 -7.69 10.44 -3.02
CA GLY A 265 -6.84 9.61 -2.14
C GLY A 265 -5.42 9.43 -2.67
N MET A 266 -5.27 9.29 -3.99
CA MET A 266 -3.96 9.20 -4.60
C MET A 266 -3.19 10.52 -4.49
N ALA A 267 -3.86 11.68 -4.68
CA ALA A 267 -3.24 12.99 -4.51
C ALA A 267 -2.79 13.21 -3.06
N GLU A 268 -3.62 12.87 -2.07
CA GLU A 268 -3.27 12.98 -0.65
C GLU A 268 -2.11 12.06 -0.26
N ALA A 269 -2.11 10.81 -0.74
CA ALA A 269 -0.99 9.90 -0.51
C ALA A 269 0.32 10.44 -1.08
N PHE A 270 0.29 11.06 -2.27
CA PHE A 270 1.45 11.68 -2.89
C PHE A 270 1.91 12.94 -2.14
N GLU A 271 0.98 13.78 -1.65
CA GLU A 271 1.32 14.94 -0.82
C GLU A 271 2.01 14.54 0.48
N LYS A 272 1.47 13.54 1.16
CA LYS A 272 2.06 13.00 2.39
C LYS A 272 3.51 12.58 2.16
N VAL A 273 3.78 11.83 1.10
CA VAL A 273 5.13 11.38 0.76
C VAL A 273 6.00 12.55 0.34
N HIS A 274 5.49 13.50 -0.45
CA HIS A 274 6.23 14.68 -0.85
C HIS A 274 6.66 15.53 0.35
N ALA A 275 5.76 15.78 1.28
CA ALA A 275 6.06 16.51 2.52
C ALA A 275 7.13 15.78 3.34
N HIS A 276 7.01 14.45 3.48
CA HIS A 276 7.98 13.63 4.21
C HIS A 276 9.36 13.61 3.52
N ALA A 277 9.41 13.39 2.21
CA ALA A 277 10.65 13.36 1.44
C ALA A 277 11.33 14.74 1.42
N LYS A 278 10.57 15.83 1.28
CA LYS A 278 11.08 17.21 1.33
C LYS A 278 11.68 17.54 2.69
N LYS A 279 10.98 17.18 3.79
CA LYS A 279 11.49 17.34 5.15
C LYS A 279 12.81 16.56 5.34
N SER A 280 12.85 15.31 4.91
CA SER A 280 14.04 14.46 5.02
C SER A 280 15.22 14.97 4.18
N THR A 281 14.95 15.50 2.98
CA THR A 281 15.98 16.08 2.10
C THR A 281 16.46 17.44 2.61
N ALA A 282 15.57 18.28 3.15
CA ALA A 282 15.93 19.56 3.77
C ALA A 282 16.83 19.34 5.00
N LEU A 283 16.50 18.35 5.82
CA LEU A 283 17.34 17.93 6.95
C LEU A 283 18.72 17.45 6.47
N ALA A 284 18.80 16.69 5.38
CA ALA A 284 20.05 16.27 4.78
C ALA A 284 20.85 17.45 4.17
N LYS A 285 20.18 18.48 3.62
CA LYS A 285 20.80 19.68 3.00
C LYS A 285 21.12 20.78 4.03
N GLY A 286 20.26 21.04 4.98
CA GLY A 286 20.49 21.97 6.09
C GLY A 286 21.66 21.55 6.98
N GLN A 287 21.94 20.26 6.94
CA GLN A 287 23.10 19.62 7.57
C GLN A 287 24.46 19.95 6.91
N LYS A 288 24.53 20.56 5.72
CA LYS A 288 25.81 21.07 5.20
C LYS A 288 26.33 22.28 5.99
N GLY A 289 25.51 22.95 6.81
CA GLY A 289 25.92 24.09 7.64
C GLY A 289 26.07 23.79 9.14
N SER A 290 25.29 22.89 9.74
CA SER A 290 25.29 22.61 11.19
C SER A 290 25.61 21.16 11.55
N THR A 291 25.46 20.22 10.63
CA THR A 291 25.65 18.79 10.85
C THR A 291 26.89 18.21 10.20
N SER A 292 27.85 19.03 9.81
CA SER A 292 29.22 18.55 9.55
C SER A 292 29.80 17.77 10.76
N ARG A 293 29.09 17.80 11.92
CA ARG A 293 29.43 17.09 13.16
C ARG A 293 28.65 15.78 13.39
N LEU A 294 27.57 15.47 12.66
CA LEU A 294 26.91 14.16 12.79
C LEU A 294 27.64 13.11 11.96
N ASP A 295 28.12 12.07 12.61
CA ASP A 295 28.71 10.92 11.93
C ASP A 295 27.68 10.18 11.06
N GLY A 296 28.16 9.36 10.11
CA GLY A 296 27.29 8.65 9.18
C GLY A 296 26.25 7.76 9.86
N LYS A 297 26.53 7.24 11.08
CA LYS A 297 25.62 6.40 11.83
C LYS A 297 24.45 7.18 12.42
N LYS A 298 24.70 8.38 12.98
CA LYS A 298 23.65 9.28 13.46
C LYS A 298 22.70 9.69 12.33
N ARG A 299 23.25 9.96 11.14
CA ARG A 299 22.45 10.30 9.95
C ARG A 299 21.55 9.14 9.52
N THR A 300 22.05 7.92 9.56
CA THR A 300 21.26 6.73 9.21
C THR A 300 20.12 6.50 10.21
N VAL A 301 20.38 6.68 11.52
CA VAL A 301 19.35 6.58 12.57
C VAL A 301 18.32 7.69 12.46
N LEU A 302 18.75 8.93 12.22
CA LEU A 302 17.85 10.07 11.99
C LEU A 302 16.91 9.81 10.81
N ALA A 303 17.44 9.35 9.68
CA ALA A 303 16.64 9.06 8.50
C ALA A 303 15.58 7.96 8.73
N ARG A 304 15.85 7.00 9.62
CA ARG A 304 14.94 5.86 9.86
C ARG A 304 13.92 6.09 10.97
N PHE A 305 14.30 6.83 12.02
CA PHE A 305 13.53 6.94 13.25
C PHE A 305 13.16 8.39 13.61
N MET A 306 13.07 9.28 12.63
CA MET A 306 12.85 10.71 12.84
C MET A 306 11.62 11.03 13.72
N ASP A 307 10.52 10.31 13.48
CA ASP A 307 9.24 10.50 14.17
C ASP A 307 8.84 9.24 14.98
N ALA A 308 9.76 8.30 15.19
CA ALA A 308 9.48 7.03 15.85
C ALA A 308 10.36 6.79 17.08
N GLU A 309 9.78 6.14 18.06
CA GLU A 309 10.50 5.55 19.18
C GLU A 309 11.19 4.27 18.73
N PHE A 310 12.43 4.03 19.18
CA PHE A 310 13.21 2.86 18.81
C PHE A 310 14.09 2.36 19.97
N THR A 311 14.57 1.14 19.90
CA THR A 311 15.44 0.53 20.89
C THR A 311 16.88 0.45 20.38
N SER A 312 17.84 0.17 21.27
CA SER A 312 19.23 -0.13 20.86
C SER A 312 19.33 -1.38 19.96
N ARG A 313 18.34 -2.27 20.03
CA ARG A 313 18.23 -3.43 19.12
C ARG A 313 17.91 -2.98 17.69
N ASP A 314 16.97 -2.07 17.53
CA ASP A 314 16.58 -1.53 16.23
C ASP A 314 17.74 -0.75 15.60
N ALA A 315 18.47 0.02 16.42
CA ALA A 315 19.69 0.69 15.99
C ALA A 315 20.81 -0.31 15.60
N ALA A 316 20.96 -1.43 16.33
CA ALA A 316 21.92 -2.47 16.01
C ALA A 316 21.64 -3.10 14.63
N GLU A 317 20.37 -3.41 14.36
CA GLU A 317 19.91 -4.00 13.11
C GLU A 317 20.10 -3.03 11.94
N LEU A 318 19.64 -1.77 12.10
CA LEU A 318 19.78 -0.75 11.07
C LEU A 318 21.24 -0.47 10.68
N LEU A 319 22.12 -0.42 11.68
CA LEU A 319 23.54 -0.09 11.50
C LEU A 319 24.44 -1.32 11.27
N ARG A 320 23.87 -2.54 11.26
CA ARG A 320 24.59 -3.81 11.17
C ARG A 320 25.67 -3.96 12.23
N LEU A 321 25.32 -3.61 13.48
CA LEU A 321 26.22 -3.65 14.63
C LEU A 321 25.81 -4.78 15.58
N ASN A 322 26.73 -5.24 16.44
CA ASN A 322 26.33 -6.10 17.55
C ASN A 322 25.53 -5.31 18.60
N ARG A 323 24.64 -5.99 19.34
CA ARG A 323 23.72 -5.37 20.30
C ARG A 323 24.42 -4.59 21.41
N ARG A 324 25.55 -5.13 21.91
CA ARG A 324 26.30 -4.48 22.99
C ARG A 324 26.87 -3.14 22.55
N TYR A 325 27.45 -3.09 21.36
CA TYR A 325 28.00 -1.85 20.79
C TYR A 325 26.90 -0.84 20.46
N ALA A 326 25.76 -1.28 19.91
CA ALA A 326 24.65 -0.39 19.64
C ALA A 326 24.04 0.21 20.93
N SER A 327 23.98 -0.58 22.02
CA SER A 327 23.53 -0.06 23.33
C SER A 327 24.45 1.06 23.84
N VAL A 328 25.77 0.84 23.83
CA VAL A 328 26.77 1.84 24.23
C VAL A 328 26.68 3.08 23.33
N LEU A 329 26.44 2.86 22.05
CA LEU A 329 26.34 3.96 21.07
C LEU A 329 25.07 4.80 21.30
N CYS A 330 23.93 4.19 21.57
CA CYS A 330 22.68 4.89 21.89
C CYS A 330 22.81 5.67 23.23
N GLU A 331 23.44 5.11 24.23
CA GLU A 331 23.73 5.80 25.49
C GLU A 331 24.62 7.03 25.27
N LYS A 332 25.72 6.85 24.56
CA LYS A 332 26.61 7.97 24.16
C LYS A 332 25.85 9.06 23.39
N TRP A 333 24.96 8.66 22.50
CA TRP A 333 24.16 9.64 21.74
C TRP A 333 23.08 10.33 22.57
N ALA A 334 22.58 9.70 23.62
CA ALA A 334 21.72 10.33 24.60
C ALA A 334 22.52 11.38 25.43
N ASP A 335 23.73 11.03 25.89
CA ASP A 335 24.63 11.95 26.60
C ASP A 335 25.06 13.16 25.74
N GLU A 336 25.20 12.93 24.42
CA GLU A 336 25.51 13.99 23.44
C GLU A 336 24.27 14.84 23.06
N GLY A 337 23.08 14.52 23.59
CA GLY A 337 21.82 15.22 23.32
C GLY A 337 21.26 14.96 21.90
N PHE A 338 21.72 13.91 21.22
CA PHE A 338 21.14 13.48 19.94
C PHE A 338 19.88 12.65 20.14
N LEU A 339 19.82 11.85 21.20
CA LEU A 339 18.65 11.06 21.58
C LEU A 339 18.10 11.50 22.92
N THR A 340 16.77 11.35 23.09
CA THR A 340 16.07 11.41 24.37
C THR A 340 15.70 10.00 24.77
N ILE A 341 15.86 9.66 26.06
CA ILE A 341 15.43 8.37 26.60
C ILE A 341 13.94 8.48 26.94
N GLU A 342 13.09 7.75 26.22
CA GLU A 342 11.65 7.72 26.46
C GLU A 342 11.28 6.71 27.56
N ASN A 343 11.91 5.53 27.53
CA ASN A 343 11.74 4.53 28.58
C ASN A 343 13.10 4.21 29.22
N PRO A 344 13.30 4.57 30.52
CA PRO A 344 14.57 4.34 31.21
C PRO A 344 14.78 2.90 31.68
N SER A 345 13.80 2.01 31.55
CA SER A 345 13.89 0.63 32.02
C SER A 345 15.05 -0.12 31.35
N LYS A 346 15.92 -0.77 32.12
CA LYS A 346 17.04 -1.56 31.57
C LYS A 346 16.61 -2.68 30.60
N LYS A 347 15.40 -3.23 30.76
CA LYS A 347 14.88 -4.33 29.91
C LYS A 347 14.14 -3.85 28.67
N ALA A 348 13.60 -2.61 28.70
CA ALA A 348 12.76 -2.07 27.63
C ALA A 348 13.16 -0.62 27.29
N ARG A 349 14.46 -0.27 27.43
CA ARG A 349 14.95 1.07 27.15
C ARG A 349 14.70 1.44 25.70
N SER A 350 14.01 2.54 25.50
CA SER A 350 13.74 3.12 24.21
C SER A 350 14.21 4.56 24.13
N TYR A 351 14.41 5.00 22.90
CA TYR A 351 14.97 6.28 22.55
C TYR A 351 14.12 6.95 21.49
N ARG A 352 14.12 8.28 21.50
CA ARG A 352 13.59 9.15 20.45
C ARG A 352 14.66 10.13 20.03
N ILE A 353 14.65 10.54 18.78
CA ILE A 353 15.55 11.61 18.32
C ILE A 353 15.06 12.91 18.93
N THR A 354 15.98 13.69 19.53
CA THR A 354 15.67 14.95 20.20
C THR A 354 15.05 15.94 19.20
N ASP A 355 14.01 16.67 19.60
CA ASP A 355 13.28 17.63 18.76
C ASP A 355 14.17 18.65 18.05
N LYS A 356 15.29 19.01 18.66
CA LYS A 356 16.34 19.84 18.07
C LYS A 356 16.82 19.33 16.69
N TYR A 357 16.74 18.04 16.45
CA TYR A 357 17.16 17.40 15.17
C TYR A 357 15.95 16.98 14.31
N VAL A 358 14.74 17.08 14.84
CA VAL A 358 13.47 16.77 14.18
C VAL A 358 12.78 18.06 13.70
N SER A 359 12.93 19.16 14.45
CA SER A 359 12.22 20.43 14.20
C SER A 359 12.99 21.44 13.35
N GLN A 360 14.14 21.07 12.79
CA GLN A 360 14.90 21.86 11.83
C GLN A 360 14.79 21.20 10.46
#